data_ccf19e0efb6c13caca21c104f48eef1a
#
_entry.id   ccf19e0efb6c13caca21c104f48eef1a
#
_cell.length_a   1.000
_cell.length_b   1.000
_cell.length_c   1.000
_cell.angle_alpha   90.00
_cell.angle_beta   90.00
_cell.angle_gamma   90.00
#
_symmetry.space_group_name_H-M   'P 1'
#
loop_
_entity.id
_entity.type
_entity.pdbx_description
1 polymer ?
#
loop_
_entity_poly.entity_id
_entity_poly.type
_entity_poly.pdbx_seq_one_letter_code
_entity_poly.pdbx_strand_id
1 'polypeptide(L)'
;MDDAVTDGLYLGLDASTQSLTIVVVESAGARPAVVLVRSLPYDREFRHYGTEHGVLPRTDPLVATSSPLLWADALERGVAIVAQEPGLDAGRRLRAVSGAAQQHGSVYLNARAIAGLGRLAAGLPLARQVERFLSRADAPIWMDASTSDECRAITDALGGADAVAALTGSRAIERFTGPQIRKYAARDPAGYAATDRIHLVSSFLASLLIGGHAPLEPGDAAGMNLMDLRAGRWAPRALAVTAPDLLHRLPAIVPSPSVIGTLAPYWRERYRLPAAAVVAWTGDNPSSLVGTGLVNSERCAISLGTSDTVFRLLDAPCTPAAGSHVFGAPTGGYLALTCFQNGGLARERVRDAHGLDWDGFARALRGTPPGNGGRMMLPWFEPEITPAVFATGARRFGLAPEDAAGNVRAVIEAQMLAMARHAAWMGDRVAAIHATGGGAATDEILQVMADVHAADVFRVEAGNAAALGGALRALHGAALAAGAPMDWPDVVAGIAAPAAPVARPDPGRVAIYRALRPVHAAREAEALSGR
;
A
#
# COMPACT_ATOMS: atom_id res chain seq x y z
N MET A 1 -31.95 11.66 -5.70
CA MET A 1 -31.43 10.32 -5.40
C MET A 1 -32.17 9.81 -4.19
N ASP A 2 -32.63 8.59 -4.21
CA ASP A 2 -33.35 8.03 -3.05
C ASP A 2 -32.29 7.77 -1.96
N ASP A 3 -32.16 8.71 -1.01
CA ASP A 3 -31.13 8.68 0.06
C ASP A 3 -31.18 7.39 0.91
N ALA A 4 -32.31 6.68 0.86
CA ALA A 4 -32.52 5.43 1.59
C ALA A 4 -31.66 4.24 1.11
N VAL A 5 -31.15 4.26 -0.13
CA VAL A 5 -30.40 3.13 -0.72
C VAL A 5 -28.98 3.03 -0.14
N THR A 6 -28.37 4.15 0.23
CA THR A 6 -27.00 4.21 0.77
C THR A 6 -26.94 4.40 2.28
N ASP A 7 -28.08 4.59 2.96
CA ASP A 7 -28.13 4.76 4.41
C ASP A 7 -27.70 3.49 5.15
N GLY A 8 -26.71 3.62 6.01
CA GLY A 8 -26.22 2.53 6.82
C GLY A 8 -24.75 2.63 7.21
N LEU A 9 -24.20 1.51 7.65
CA LEU A 9 -22.82 1.39 8.10
C LEU A 9 -21.99 0.61 7.07
N TYR A 10 -20.78 1.07 6.85
CA TYR A 10 -19.80 0.49 5.93
C TYR A 10 -18.53 0.20 6.69
N LEU A 11 -18.15 -1.07 6.76
CA LEU A 11 -16.98 -1.53 7.51
C LEU A 11 -15.76 -1.63 6.59
N GLY A 12 -14.69 -0.95 6.96
CA GLY A 12 -13.37 -1.09 6.38
C GLY A 12 -12.41 -1.75 7.37
N LEU A 13 -11.68 -2.73 6.89
CA LEU A 13 -10.66 -3.45 7.65
C LEU A 13 -9.31 -3.33 6.93
N ASP A 14 -8.21 -3.22 7.68
CA ASP A 14 -6.87 -3.28 7.14
C ASP A 14 -6.00 -4.20 7.98
N ALA A 15 -5.63 -5.34 7.41
CA ALA A 15 -4.69 -6.28 8.01
C ALA A 15 -3.26 -5.96 7.57
N SER A 16 -2.70 -4.92 8.17
CA SER A 16 -1.31 -4.50 7.99
C SER A 16 -0.33 -5.49 8.63
N THR A 17 0.96 -5.21 8.57
CA THR A 17 2.00 -6.10 9.13
C THR A 17 1.88 -6.27 10.65
N GLN A 18 1.59 -5.18 11.38
CA GLN A 18 1.68 -5.14 12.84
C GLN A 18 0.32 -5.04 13.55
N SER A 19 -0.77 -4.82 12.80
CA SER A 19 -2.09 -4.61 13.40
C SER A 19 -3.22 -4.88 12.41
N LEU A 20 -4.42 -5.14 12.95
CA LEU A 20 -5.68 -4.96 12.23
C LEU A 20 -6.27 -3.60 12.60
N THR A 21 -6.51 -2.75 11.61
CA THR A 21 -7.22 -1.48 11.78
C THR A 21 -8.67 -1.62 11.30
N ILE A 22 -9.58 -1.06 12.05
CA ILE A 22 -11.03 -1.10 11.84
C ILE A 22 -11.53 0.32 11.69
N VAL A 23 -12.24 0.61 10.61
CA VAL A 23 -12.94 1.88 10.39
C VAL A 23 -14.38 1.59 10.02
N VAL A 24 -15.32 2.25 10.69
CA VAL A 24 -16.74 2.23 10.29
C VAL A 24 -17.11 3.63 9.81
N VAL A 25 -17.63 3.66 8.60
CA VAL A 25 -18.22 4.86 7.99
C VAL A 25 -19.73 4.72 8.04
N GLU A 26 -20.40 5.74 8.52
CA GLU A 26 -21.84 5.90 8.43
C GLU A 26 -22.17 6.78 7.22
N SER A 27 -23.07 6.31 6.37
CA SER A 27 -23.71 7.13 5.35
C SER A 27 -25.15 7.38 5.80
N ALA A 28 -25.50 8.66 6.00
CA ALA A 28 -26.83 9.10 6.34
C ALA A 28 -27.06 10.45 5.67
N GLY A 29 -27.80 10.48 4.55
CA GLY A 29 -27.96 11.69 3.75
C GLY A 29 -26.72 12.04 2.92
N ALA A 30 -26.39 13.35 2.78
CA ALA A 30 -25.51 13.86 1.73
C ALA A 30 -24.00 13.65 1.96
N ARG A 31 -23.53 13.22 3.12
CA ARG A 31 -22.09 13.06 3.39
C ARG A 31 -21.78 11.90 4.33
N PRO A 32 -20.87 10.99 3.94
CA PRO A 32 -20.40 9.94 4.84
C PRO A 32 -19.58 10.52 5.98
N ALA A 33 -19.59 9.84 7.17
CA ALA A 33 -18.83 10.23 8.35
C ALA A 33 -18.17 9.01 9.00
N VAL A 34 -16.96 9.18 9.55
CA VAL A 34 -16.29 8.14 10.35
C VAL A 34 -16.92 8.10 11.73
N VAL A 35 -17.48 6.95 12.13
CA VAL A 35 -18.15 6.76 13.42
C VAL A 35 -17.40 5.82 14.37
N LEU A 36 -16.45 5.05 13.87
CA LEU A 36 -15.58 4.20 14.67
C LEU A 36 -14.20 4.06 14.03
N VAL A 37 -13.16 4.19 14.86
CA VAL A 37 -11.79 3.79 14.51
C VAL A 37 -11.23 2.97 15.67
N ARG A 38 -10.67 1.79 15.39
CA ARG A 38 -9.97 0.95 16.35
C ARG A 38 -8.76 0.30 15.69
N SER A 39 -7.72 0.04 16.47
CA SER A 39 -6.56 -0.73 16.04
C SER A 39 -6.27 -1.85 17.02
N LEU A 40 -5.94 -3.02 16.51
CA LEU A 40 -5.57 -4.22 17.24
C LEU A 40 -4.12 -4.58 16.95
N PRO A 41 -3.12 -4.03 17.68
CA PRO A 41 -1.73 -4.38 17.53
C PRO A 41 -1.51 -5.87 17.83
N TYR A 42 -0.93 -6.61 16.88
CA TYR A 42 -0.81 -8.07 16.95
C TYR A 42 0.00 -8.54 18.16
N ASP A 43 1.17 -7.97 18.38
CA ASP A 43 2.06 -8.37 19.47
C ASP A 43 1.47 -8.12 20.86
N ARG A 44 0.50 -7.21 20.97
CA ARG A 44 -0.19 -6.92 22.23
C ARG A 44 -1.44 -7.76 22.42
N GLU A 45 -2.30 -7.82 21.38
CA GLU A 45 -3.63 -8.43 21.48
C GLU A 45 -3.61 -9.96 21.24
N PHE A 46 -2.58 -10.46 20.51
CA PHE A 46 -2.49 -11.85 20.07
C PHE A 46 -1.11 -12.47 20.39
N ARG A 47 -0.60 -12.22 21.62
CA ARG A 47 0.73 -12.63 22.09
C ARG A 47 1.04 -14.12 21.92
N HIS A 48 0.02 -14.95 21.90
CA HIS A 48 0.18 -16.41 21.80
C HIS A 48 0.71 -16.87 20.44
N TYR A 49 0.71 -15.99 19.42
CA TYR A 49 1.38 -16.28 18.14
C TYR A 49 2.89 -16.05 18.17
N GLY A 50 3.41 -15.38 19.20
CA GLY A 50 4.85 -15.16 19.39
C GLY A 50 5.50 -14.28 18.32
N THR A 51 4.75 -13.36 17.71
CA THR A 51 5.28 -12.41 16.72
C THR A 51 6.02 -11.26 17.40
N GLU A 52 7.02 -10.72 16.69
CA GLU A 52 7.66 -9.45 16.98
C GLU A 52 7.46 -8.54 15.76
N HIS A 53 6.83 -7.38 15.97
CA HIS A 53 6.37 -6.50 14.89
C HIS A 53 5.49 -7.21 13.84
N GLY A 54 4.70 -8.20 14.27
CA GLY A 54 3.83 -9.02 13.42
C GLY A 54 4.55 -10.11 12.62
N VAL A 55 5.83 -10.30 12.83
CA VAL A 55 6.68 -11.29 12.15
C VAL A 55 7.00 -12.44 13.09
N LEU A 56 6.92 -13.69 12.59
CA LEU A 56 7.34 -14.87 13.35
C LEU A 56 8.86 -14.90 13.56
N PRO A 57 9.35 -15.53 14.65
CA PRO A 57 10.78 -15.72 14.86
C PRO A 57 11.44 -16.41 13.66
N ARG A 58 12.61 -15.93 13.26
CA ARG A 58 13.34 -16.41 12.09
C ARG A 58 14.81 -16.70 12.40
N THR A 59 15.35 -17.73 11.77
CA THR A 59 16.78 -18.07 11.82
C THR A 59 17.56 -17.48 10.65
N ASP A 60 16.90 -17.34 9.49
CA ASP A 60 17.43 -16.69 8.29
C ASP A 60 16.92 -15.24 8.24
N PRO A 61 17.80 -14.23 8.25
CA PRO A 61 17.40 -12.82 8.22
C PRO A 61 16.66 -12.42 6.94
N LEU A 62 16.83 -13.17 5.85
CA LEU A 62 16.14 -12.91 4.58
C LEU A 62 14.71 -13.47 4.55
N VAL A 63 14.39 -14.44 5.39
CA VAL A 63 13.04 -15.04 5.47
C VAL A 63 12.18 -14.24 6.41
N ALA A 64 10.99 -13.86 5.98
CA ALA A 64 9.99 -13.22 6.84
C ALA A 64 8.62 -13.84 6.61
N THR A 65 8.04 -14.37 7.69
CA THR A 65 6.71 -15.01 7.67
C THR A 65 5.83 -14.50 8.80
N SER A 66 4.51 -14.67 8.63
CA SER A 66 3.52 -14.48 9.68
C SER A 66 2.50 -15.61 9.67
N SER A 67 1.69 -15.72 10.71
CA SER A 67 0.68 -16.77 10.81
C SER A 67 -0.64 -16.37 10.14
N PRO A 68 -1.17 -17.14 9.17
CA PRO A 68 -2.53 -16.92 8.67
C PRO A 68 -3.60 -16.98 9.78
N LEU A 69 -3.34 -17.74 10.84
CA LEU A 69 -4.26 -17.87 11.97
C LEU A 69 -4.32 -16.61 12.82
N LEU A 70 -3.21 -15.88 12.95
CA LEU A 70 -3.17 -14.55 13.57
C LEU A 70 -4.13 -13.60 12.85
N TRP A 71 -4.09 -13.57 11.53
CA TRP A 71 -4.99 -12.71 10.75
C TRP A 71 -6.46 -13.14 10.86
N ALA A 72 -6.73 -14.45 10.93
CA ALA A 72 -8.07 -14.97 11.14
C ALA A 72 -8.63 -14.58 12.53
N ASP A 73 -7.85 -14.71 13.60
CA ASP A 73 -8.23 -14.29 14.95
C ASP A 73 -8.42 -12.76 15.02
N ALA A 74 -7.55 -11.99 14.39
CA ALA A 74 -7.67 -10.54 14.33
C ALA A 74 -8.93 -10.10 13.58
N LEU A 75 -9.25 -10.75 12.45
CA LEU A 75 -10.50 -10.53 11.71
C LEU A 75 -11.71 -10.83 12.61
N GLU A 76 -11.72 -11.99 13.29
CA GLU A 76 -12.82 -12.38 14.18
C GLU A 76 -13.01 -11.35 15.29
N ARG A 77 -11.91 -10.92 15.94
CA ARG A 77 -11.95 -9.91 16.99
C ARG A 77 -12.42 -8.56 16.47
N GLY A 78 -11.97 -8.14 15.28
CA GLY A 78 -12.40 -6.89 14.66
C GLY A 78 -13.89 -6.84 14.35
N VAL A 79 -14.43 -7.91 13.78
CA VAL A 79 -15.88 -8.04 13.51
C VAL A 79 -16.68 -8.08 14.82
N ALA A 80 -16.18 -8.77 15.85
CA ALA A 80 -16.81 -8.81 17.17
C ALA A 80 -16.92 -7.42 17.80
N ILE A 81 -15.87 -6.59 17.71
CA ILE A 81 -15.88 -5.20 18.21
C ILE A 81 -17.00 -4.41 17.53
N VAL A 82 -17.10 -4.45 16.21
CA VAL A 82 -18.12 -3.71 15.46
C VAL A 82 -19.54 -4.19 15.81
N ALA A 83 -19.72 -5.50 15.93
CA ALA A 83 -21.02 -6.10 16.27
C ALA A 83 -21.49 -5.76 17.68
N GLN A 84 -20.56 -5.53 18.60
CA GLN A 84 -20.84 -5.28 20.02
C GLN A 84 -20.72 -3.79 20.40
N GLU A 85 -20.29 -2.90 19.50
CA GLU A 85 -20.13 -1.48 19.79
C GLU A 85 -21.49 -0.83 20.06
N PRO A 86 -21.70 -0.29 21.27
CA PRO A 86 -22.95 0.39 21.59
C PRO A 86 -23.17 1.60 20.68
N GLY A 87 -24.38 1.75 20.16
CA GLY A 87 -24.76 2.88 19.32
C GLY A 87 -24.57 2.67 17.82
N LEU A 88 -23.80 1.68 17.36
CA LEU A 88 -23.72 1.37 15.93
C LEU A 88 -24.96 0.62 15.42
N ASP A 89 -25.58 -0.23 16.23
CA ASP A 89 -26.65 -1.15 15.82
C ASP A 89 -26.29 -1.93 14.53
N ALA A 90 -25.03 -2.43 14.51
CA ALA A 90 -24.46 -3.09 13.33
C ALA A 90 -25.31 -4.28 12.84
N GLY A 91 -26.02 -4.95 13.78
CA GLY A 91 -26.93 -6.05 13.49
C GLY A 91 -28.09 -5.67 12.54
N ARG A 92 -28.43 -4.40 12.47
CA ARG A 92 -29.49 -3.88 11.59
C ARG A 92 -28.96 -3.00 10.47
N ARG A 93 -27.87 -2.27 10.71
CA ARG A 93 -27.41 -1.16 9.88
C ARG A 93 -26.20 -1.47 9.01
N LEU A 94 -25.47 -2.56 9.26
CA LEU A 94 -24.33 -2.93 8.43
C LEU A 94 -24.78 -3.30 7.02
N ARG A 95 -24.32 -2.57 6.01
CA ARG A 95 -24.67 -2.74 4.60
C ARG A 95 -23.60 -3.47 3.83
N ALA A 96 -22.35 -3.09 4.03
CA ALA A 96 -21.24 -3.74 3.33
C ALA A 96 -19.95 -3.71 4.13
N VAL A 97 -19.06 -4.62 3.76
CA VAL A 97 -17.69 -4.77 4.28
C VAL A 97 -16.73 -4.83 3.09
N SER A 98 -15.64 -4.12 3.16
CA SER A 98 -14.47 -4.34 2.31
C SER A 98 -13.21 -4.16 3.15
N GLY A 99 -12.04 -4.36 2.56
CA GLY A 99 -10.80 -4.21 3.31
C GLY A 99 -9.56 -4.18 2.47
N ALA A 100 -8.48 -4.03 3.19
CA ALA A 100 -7.12 -4.08 2.69
C ALA A 100 -6.29 -5.06 3.52
N ALA A 101 -5.16 -5.46 2.96
CA ALA A 101 -4.14 -6.17 3.70
C ALA A 101 -2.76 -5.82 3.17
N GLN A 102 -1.71 -6.14 3.96
CA GLN A 102 -0.33 -6.02 3.50
C GLN A 102 -0.17 -6.69 2.14
N GLN A 103 0.43 -5.97 1.18
CA GLN A 103 0.62 -6.51 -0.16
C GLN A 103 1.62 -7.68 -0.18
N HIS A 104 1.53 -8.51 -1.21
CA HIS A 104 2.45 -9.61 -1.55
C HIS A 104 2.40 -10.83 -0.63
N GLY A 105 1.98 -10.70 0.62
CA GLY A 105 1.84 -11.85 1.53
C GLY A 105 0.87 -12.90 0.98
N SER A 106 1.20 -14.19 1.10
CA SER A 106 0.40 -15.26 0.47
C SER A 106 0.08 -16.41 1.41
N VAL A 107 -1.16 -16.90 1.32
CA VAL A 107 -1.74 -17.97 2.14
C VAL A 107 -2.08 -19.16 1.25
N TYR A 108 -1.70 -20.35 1.67
CA TYR A 108 -1.79 -21.58 0.90
C TYR A 108 -2.82 -22.51 1.54
N LEU A 109 -3.90 -22.81 0.81
CA LEU A 109 -5.02 -23.62 1.29
C LEU A 109 -5.09 -24.96 0.56
N ASN A 110 -5.39 -26.03 1.30
CA ASN A 110 -5.62 -27.36 0.75
C ASN A 110 -7.08 -27.53 0.28
N ALA A 111 -7.37 -28.63 -0.42
CA ALA A 111 -8.68 -28.91 -1.00
C ALA A 111 -9.84 -28.99 0.03
N ARG A 112 -9.53 -29.19 1.32
CA ARG A 112 -10.58 -29.18 2.37
C ARG A 112 -11.22 -27.79 2.52
N ALA A 113 -10.53 -26.73 2.13
CA ALA A 113 -11.05 -25.36 2.19
C ALA A 113 -12.25 -25.17 1.25
N ILE A 114 -12.32 -25.87 0.10
CA ILE A 114 -13.38 -25.71 -0.90
C ILE A 114 -14.78 -25.86 -0.28
N ALA A 115 -14.99 -26.92 0.47
CA ALA A 115 -16.28 -27.15 1.13
C ALA A 115 -16.31 -26.66 2.59
N GLY A 116 -15.13 -26.50 3.20
CA GLY A 116 -14.99 -26.22 4.61
C GLY A 116 -15.27 -24.79 5.00
N LEU A 117 -14.89 -23.81 4.18
CA LEU A 117 -15.11 -22.39 4.44
C LEU A 117 -16.60 -22.03 4.58
N GLY A 118 -17.46 -22.65 3.76
CA GLY A 118 -18.92 -22.44 3.85
C GLY A 118 -19.60 -23.16 5.01
N ARG A 119 -18.87 -23.99 5.77
CA ARG A 119 -19.40 -24.83 6.86
C ARG A 119 -18.74 -24.54 8.21
N LEU A 120 -18.22 -23.34 8.41
CA LEU A 120 -17.66 -22.90 9.68
C LEU A 120 -18.76 -22.86 10.73
N ALA A 121 -18.51 -23.48 11.88
CA ALA A 121 -19.47 -23.54 12.98
C ALA A 121 -19.41 -22.26 13.83
N ALA A 122 -20.51 -21.56 13.97
CA ALA A 122 -20.61 -20.31 14.73
C ALA A 122 -20.22 -20.44 16.22
N GLY A 123 -20.34 -21.65 16.80
CA GLY A 123 -19.96 -21.92 18.17
C GLY A 123 -18.46 -22.08 18.45
N LEU A 124 -17.61 -22.14 17.42
CA LEU A 124 -16.17 -22.36 17.56
C LEU A 124 -15.36 -21.15 17.07
N PRO A 125 -14.16 -20.86 17.66
CA PRO A 125 -13.27 -19.82 17.16
C PRO A 125 -12.85 -20.05 15.70
N LEU A 126 -12.72 -18.96 14.94
CA LEU A 126 -12.44 -19.00 13.50
C LEU A 126 -11.09 -19.66 13.21
N ALA A 127 -10.01 -19.17 13.80
CA ALA A 127 -8.64 -19.65 13.55
C ALA A 127 -8.52 -21.15 13.81
N ARG A 128 -9.13 -21.67 14.87
CA ARG A 128 -9.13 -23.11 15.21
C ARG A 128 -9.75 -23.98 14.11
N GLN A 129 -10.71 -23.43 13.37
CA GLN A 129 -11.36 -24.16 12.29
C GLN A 129 -10.61 -24.02 10.98
N VAL A 130 -9.92 -22.91 10.78
CA VAL A 130 -9.17 -22.58 9.55
C VAL A 130 -7.85 -23.34 9.49
N GLU A 131 -7.21 -23.63 10.63
CA GLU A 131 -5.92 -24.31 10.73
C GLU A 131 -5.84 -25.58 9.84
N ARG A 132 -6.86 -26.41 9.84
CA ARG A 132 -6.95 -27.65 9.06
C ARG A 132 -7.00 -27.43 7.53
N PHE A 133 -7.21 -26.21 7.09
CA PHE A 133 -7.28 -25.85 5.68
C PHE A 133 -5.93 -25.37 5.13
N LEU A 134 -4.97 -25.09 5.98
CA LEU A 134 -3.65 -24.65 5.56
C LEU A 134 -2.85 -25.84 5.00
N SER A 135 -2.25 -25.66 3.83
CA SER A 135 -1.24 -26.57 3.28
C SER A 135 0.18 -26.12 3.61
N ARG A 136 0.34 -24.83 3.99
CA ARG A 136 1.55 -24.23 4.51
C ARG A 136 1.20 -23.43 5.76
N ALA A 137 1.85 -23.75 6.88
CA ALA A 137 1.53 -23.16 8.19
C ALA A 137 1.84 -21.68 8.26
N ASP A 138 3.01 -21.26 7.73
CA ASP A 138 3.51 -19.90 7.80
C ASP A 138 3.46 -19.23 6.42
N ALA A 139 2.84 -18.08 6.35
CA ALA A 139 2.71 -17.28 5.14
C ALA A 139 3.93 -16.38 4.95
N PRO A 140 4.61 -16.38 3.80
CA PRO A 140 5.59 -15.36 3.48
C PRO A 140 4.91 -14.00 3.39
N ILE A 141 5.61 -12.96 3.84
CA ILE A 141 5.12 -11.58 3.83
C ILE A 141 6.04 -10.68 3.01
N TRP A 142 5.63 -9.45 2.76
CA TRP A 142 6.37 -8.48 1.94
C TRP A 142 7.82 -8.18 2.41
N MET A 143 8.17 -8.51 3.64
CA MET A 143 9.52 -8.36 4.19
C MET A 143 10.46 -9.52 3.82
N ASP A 144 9.94 -10.61 3.20
CA ASP A 144 10.76 -11.73 2.77
C ASP A 144 11.60 -11.36 1.54
N ALA A 145 12.91 -11.41 1.70
CA ALA A 145 13.90 -11.08 0.67
C ALA A 145 14.69 -12.31 0.19
N SER A 146 14.16 -13.52 0.40
CA SER A 146 14.90 -14.79 0.24
C SER A 146 14.77 -15.43 -1.14
N THR A 147 14.23 -14.73 -2.17
CA THR A 147 13.89 -15.28 -3.49
C THR A 147 14.66 -14.65 -4.64
N SER A 148 15.90 -14.19 -4.41
CA SER A 148 16.70 -13.53 -5.45
C SER A 148 17.01 -14.46 -6.65
N ASP A 149 17.21 -15.76 -6.40
CA ASP A 149 17.43 -16.76 -7.46
C ASP A 149 16.16 -16.96 -8.31
N GLU A 150 15.02 -17.03 -7.69
CA GLU A 150 13.72 -17.13 -8.34
C GLU A 150 13.40 -15.88 -9.17
N CYS A 151 13.74 -14.69 -8.66
CA CYS A 151 13.63 -13.43 -9.41
C CYS A 151 14.48 -13.46 -10.67
N ARG A 152 15.75 -13.88 -10.58
CA ARG A 152 16.62 -14.04 -11.76
C ARG A 152 16.02 -15.02 -12.76
N ALA A 153 15.62 -16.20 -12.31
CA ALA A 153 15.05 -17.23 -13.19
C ALA A 153 13.77 -16.76 -13.91
N ILE A 154 12.87 -16.04 -13.22
CA ILE A 154 11.67 -15.44 -13.83
C ILE A 154 12.07 -14.37 -14.84
N THR A 155 13.00 -13.50 -14.49
CA THR A 155 13.48 -12.41 -15.33
C THR A 155 14.08 -12.94 -16.64
N ASP A 156 14.98 -13.94 -16.56
CA ASP A 156 15.64 -14.53 -17.72
C ASP A 156 14.62 -15.24 -18.63
N ALA A 157 13.71 -16.01 -18.05
CA ALA A 157 12.70 -16.76 -18.80
C ALA A 157 11.65 -15.86 -19.49
N LEU A 158 11.40 -14.67 -18.96
CA LEU A 158 10.47 -13.70 -19.55
C LEU A 158 11.14 -12.70 -20.51
N GLY A 159 12.47 -12.71 -20.65
CA GLY A 159 13.20 -11.91 -21.62
C GLY A 159 13.79 -10.62 -21.06
N GLY A 160 14.05 -10.58 -19.76
CA GLY A 160 14.72 -9.48 -19.08
C GLY A 160 13.82 -8.63 -18.19
N ALA A 161 14.42 -7.82 -17.34
CA ALA A 161 13.73 -7.05 -16.29
C ALA A 161 12.68 -6.08 -16.88
N ASP A 162 12.97 -5.45 -17.99
CA ASP A 162 12.05 -4.50 -18.63
C ASP A 162 10.87 -5.23 -19.30
N ALA A 163 11.07 -6.46 -19.80
CA ALA A 163 10.00 -7.29 -20.33
C ALA A 163 9.04 -7.74 -19.21
N VAL A 164 9.56 -8.12 -18.04
CA VAL A 164 8.75 -8.42 -16.84
C VAL A 164 7.95 -7.20 -16.42
N ALA A 165 8.59 -6.03 -16.33
CA ALA A 165 7.93 -4.78 -15.94
C ALA A 165 6.86 -4.34 -16.95
N ALA A 166 7.10 -4.50 -18.24
CA ALA A 166 6.12 -4.18 -19.28
C ALA A 166 4.91 -5.11 -19.26
N LEU A 167 5.10 -6.39 -18.88
CA LEU A 167 4.04 -7.38 -18.77
C LEU A 167 3.22 -7.20 -17.47
N THR A 168 3.91 -7.06 -16.33
CA THR A 168 3.26 -7.19 -15.01
C THR A 168 3.18 -5.88 -14.21
N GLY A 169 3.74 -4.79 -14.74
CA GLY A 169 3.79 -3.50 -14.06
C GLY A 169 4.94 -3.36 -13.05
N SER A 170 5.79 -4.38 -12.89
CA SER A 170 6.91 -4.36 -11.95
C SER A 170 8.00 -5.31 -12.41
N ARG A 171 9.27 -4.97 -12.15
CA ARG A 171 10.35 -5.97 -12.23
C ARG A 171 10.12 -7.07 -11.22
N ALA A 172 10.72 -8.25 -11.41
CA ALA A 172 10.69 -9.29 -10.39
C ALA A 172 11.45 -8.82 -9.14
N ILE A 173 10.81 -8.92 -7.99
CA ILE A 173 11.35 -8.51 -6.70
C ILE A 173 11.08 -9.63 -5.69
N GLU A 174 11.99 -9.85 -4.78
CA GLU A 174 12.03 -10.99 -3.86
C GLU A 174 10.73 -11.15 -3.05
N ARG A 175 10.16 -10.03 -2.59
CA ARG A 175 8.93 -10.03 -1.79
C ARG A 175 7.66 -10.35 -2.56
N PHE A 176 7.69 -10.31 -3.90
CA PHE A 176 6.48 -10.52 -4.70
C PHE A 176 6.07 -11.99 -4.69
N THR A 177 4.77 -12.21 -4.81
CA THR A 177 4.16 -13.53 -4.62
C THR A 177 4.61 -14.56 -5.67
N GLY A 178 4.87 -14.15 -6.92
CA GLY A 178 5.37 -15.05 -7.96
C GLY A 178 6.69 -15.71 -7.58
N PRO A 179 7.76 -14.96 -7.27
CA PRO A 179 9.01 -15.52 -6.75
C PRO A 179 8.83 -16.41 -5.50
N GLN A 180 7.96 -16.01 -4.57
CA GLN A 180 7.65 -16.79 -3.36
C GLN A 180 6.98 -18.12 -3.69
N ILE A 181 6.04 -18.16 -4.63
CA ILE A 181 5.40 -19.39 -5.10
C ILE A 181 6.43 -20.29 -5.79
N ARG A 182 7.30 -19.71 -6.65
CA ARG A 182 8.35 -20.48 -7.33
C ARG A 182 9.27 -21.16 -6.33
N LYS A 183 9.74 -20.44 -5.31
CA LYS A 183 10.54 -20.98 -4.22
C LYS A 183 9.82 -22.11 -3.49
N TYR A 184 8.55 -21.91 -3.14
CA TYR A 184 7.77 -22.92 -2.44
C TYR A 184 7.60 -24.19 -3.27
N ALA A 185 7.23 -24.08 -4.54
CA ALA A 185 7.09 -25.22 -5.44
C ALA A 185 8.40 -26.01 -5.64
N ALA A 186 9.55 -25.33 -5.62
CA ALA A 186 10.86 -25.95 -5.76
C ALA A 186 11.37 -26.58 -4.46
N ARG A 187 11.14 -25.94 -3.30
CA ARG A 187 11.71 -26.36 -2.01
C ARG A 187 10.83 -27.36 -1.26
N ASP A 188 9.52 -27.27 -1.45
CA ASP A 188 8.54 -28.20 -0.86
C ASP A 188 7.50 -28.64 -1.93
N PRO A 189 7.90 -29.49 -2.89
CA PRO A 189 7.00 -29.99 -3.93
C PRO A 189 5.77 -30.73 -3.38
N ALA A 190 5.89 -31.38 -2.24
CA ALA A 190 4.79 -32.11 -1.60
C ALA A 190 3.76 -31.15 -1.01
N GLY A 191 4.21 -30.12 -0.30
CA GLY A 191 3.36 -29.05 0.22
C GLY A 191 2.68 -28.26 -0.91
N TYR A 192 3.42 -27.96 -1.98
CA TYR A 192 2.86 -27.31 -3.15
C TYR A 192 1.79 -28.18 -3.84
N ALA A 193 2.04 -29.49 -3.99
CA ALA A 193 1.07 -30.43 -4.55
C ALA A 193 -0.20 -30.57 -3.69
N ALA A 194 -0.07 -30.45 -2.36
CA ALA A 194 -1.19 -30.45 -1.42
C ALA A 194 -1.98 -29.13 -1.41
N THR A 195 -1.46 -28.08 -2.04
CA THR A 195 -2.11 -26.76 -2.13
C THR A 195 -3.13 -26.74 -3.25
N ASP A 196 -4.38 -26.42 -2.94
CA ASP A 196 -5.47 -26.25 -3.91
C ASP A 196 -5.64 -24.80 -4.33
N ARG A 197 -5.53 -23.86 -3.37
CA ARG A 197 -5.68 -22.42 -3.63
C ARG A 197 -4.56 -21.63 -2.96
N ILE A 198 -4.12 -20.58 -3.66
CA ILE A 198 -3.15 -19.61 -3.17
C ILE A 198 -3.84 -18.26 -3.15
N HIS A 199 -4.01 -17.71 -1.97
CA HIS A 199 -4.61 -16.39 -1.74
C HIS A 199 -3.54 -15.37 -1.34
N LEU A 200 -3.77 -14.09 -1.65
CA LEU A 200 -3.12 -13.00 -0.92
C LEU A 200 -3.79 -12.85 0.44
N VAL A 201 -3.16 -12.13 1.39
CA VAL A 201 -3.75 -11.91 2.72
C VAL A 201 -5.13 -11.27 2.60
N SER A 202 -5.30 -10.32 1.69
CA SER A 202 -6.58 -9.65 1.38
C SER A 202 -7.68 -10.63 0.97
N SER A 203 -7.44 -11.44 -0.06
CA SER A 203 -8.43 -12.41 -0.56
C SER A 203 -8.62 -13.60 0.39
N PHE A 204 -7.63 -13.95 1.20
CA PHE A 204 -7.81 -14.93 2.28
C PHE A 204 -8.82 -14.44 3.31
N LEU A 205 -8.66 -13.20 3.82
CA LEU A 205 -9.59 -12.63 4.78
C LEU A 205 -10.99 -12.42 4.20
N ALA A 206 -11.07 -11.97 2.95
CA ALA A 206 -12.33 -11.89 2.22
C ALA A 206 -13.00 -13.27 2.07
N SER A 207 -12.21 -14.34 1.83
CA SER A 207 -12.71 -15.72 1.77
C SER A 207 -13.33 -16.19 3.08
N LEU A 208 -12.74 -15.80 4.21
CA LEU A 208 -13.31 -16.09 5.54
C LEU A 208 -14.63 -15.35 5.77
N LEU A 209 -14.76 -14.12 5.22
CA LEU A 209 -16.01 -13.36 5.35
C LEU A 209 -17.15 -13.96 4.53
N ILE A 210 -16.88 -14.40 3.28
CA ILE A 210 -17.94 -14.94 2.41
C ILE A 210 -18.18 -16.45 2.57
N GLY A 211 -17.29 -17.15 3.31
CA GLY A 211 -17.36 -18.60 3.45
C GLY A 211 -17.04 -19.37 2.17
N GLY A 212 -16.17 -18.85 1.33
CA GLY A 212 -15.78 -19.42 0.04
C GLY A 212 -14.51 -18.75 -0.48
N HIS A 213 -13.98 -19.22 -1.62
CA HIS A 213 -12.79 -18.62 -2.21
C HIS A 213 -13.11 -17.27 -2.85
N ALA A 214 -12.62 -16.18 -2.25
CA ALA A 214 -12.78 -14.83 -2.77
C ALA A 214 -11.86 -14.59 -3.98
N PRO A 215 -12.32 -13.84 -4.99
CA PRO A 215 -11.48 -13.36 -6.09
C PRO A 215 -10.50 -12.30 -5.61
N LEU A 216 -9.53 -11.99 -6.47
CA LEU A 216 -8.62 -10.85 -6.33
C LEU A 216 -9.12 -9.66 -7.16
N GLU A 217 -8.66 -8.46 -6.83
CA GLU A 217 -8.85 -7.30 -7.68
C GLU A 217 -7.51 -6.84 -8.29
N PRO A 218 -7.50 -6.02 -9.36
CA PRO A 218 -6.28 -5.71 -10.12
C PRO A 218 -5.18 -5.02 -9.32
N GLY A 219 -5.51 -4.22 -8.28
CA GLY A 219 -4.52 -3.50 -7.46
C GLY A 219 -3.63 -4.45 -6.68
N ASP A 220 -4.22 -5.53 -6.14
CA ASP A 220 -3.47 -6.51 -5.37
C ASP A 220 -2.90 -7.63 -6.27
N ALA A 221 -3.66 -8.07 -7.28
CA ALA A 221 -3.21 -9.10 -8.22
C ALA A 221 -1.95 -8.69 -9.01
N ALA A 222 -1.82 -7.40 -9.36
CA ALA A 222 -0.62 -6.88 -10.02
C ALA A 222 0.65 -7.04 -9.17
N GLY A 223 0.52 -6.94 -7.84
CA GLY A 223 1.61 -7.14 -6.88
C GLY A 223 2.15 -8.58 -6.80
N MET A 224 1.59 -9.51 -7.56
CA MET A 224 2.07 -10.88 -7.62
C MET A 224 3.15 -11.13 -8.69
N ASN A 225 3.40 -10.22 -9.63
CA ASN A 225 4.17 -10.43 -10.87
C ASN A 225 3.60 -11.54 -11.79
N LEU A 226 2.31 -11.82 -11.71
CA LEU A 226 1.64 -12.92 -12.42
C LEU A 226 0.53 -12.43 -13.34
N MET A 227 0.05 -11.20 -13.15
CA MET A 227 -1.02 -10.60 -13.94
C MET A 227 -0.43 -9.83 -15.13
N ASP A 228 -1.02 -10.03 -16.32
CA ASP A 228 -0.84 -9.11 -17.44
C ASP A 228 -1.59 -7.80 -17.10
N LEU A 229 -0.81 -6.75 -16.84
CA LEU A 229 -1.33 -5.48 -16.35
C LEU A 229 -2.30 -4.83 -17.35
N ARG A 230 -2.04 -4.96 -18.66
CA ARG A 230 -2.89 -4.38 -19.72
C ARG A 230 -4.15 -5.17 -19.96
N ALA A 231 -4.04 -6.50 -19.89
CA ALA A 231 -5.17 -7.39 -20.11
C ALA A 231 -6.05 -7.58 -18.86
N GLY A 232 -5.57 -7.20 -17.67
CA GLY A 232 -6.27 -7.37 -16.40
C GLY A 232 -6.56 -8.85 -16.05
N ARG A 233 -5.71 -9.77 -16.49
CA ARG A 233 -5.87 -11.22 -16.32
C ARG A 233 -4.53 -11.90 -16.08
N TRP A 234 -4.56 -13.12 -15.57
CA TRP A 234 -3.35 -13.90 -15.39
C TRP A 234 -2.55 -14.05 -16.69
N ALA A 235 -1.24 -13.82 -16.63
CA ALA A 235 -0.32 -13.91 -17.77
C ALA A 235 0.18 -15.34 -17.94
N PRO A 236 -0.23 -16.09 -19.00
CA PRO A 236 0.12 -17.52 -19.14
C PRO A 236 1.63 -17.77 -19.11
N ARG A 237 2.43 -16.87 -19.72
CA ARG A 237 3.90 -17.00 -19.70
C ARG A 237 4.48 -16.83 -18.31
N ALA A 238 4.00 -15.85 -17.53
CA ALA A 238 4.45 -15.62 -16.16
C ALA A 238 4.07 -16.80 -15.25
N LEU A 239 2.87 -17.36 -15.41
CA LEU A 239 2.45 -18.54 -14.67
C LEU A 239 3.32 -19.76 -14.97
N ALA A 240 3.57 -20.05 -16.26
CA ALA A 240 4.33 -21.20 -16.70
C ALA A 240 5.78 -21.22 -16.20
N VAL A 241 6.42 -20.03 -16.12
CA VAL A 241 7.78 -19.92 -15.59
C VAL A 241 7.83 -19.91 -14.06
N THR A 242 6.71 -19.71 -13.40
CA THR A 242 6.64 -19.62 -11.93
C THR A 242 6.48 -21.01 -11.30
N ALA A 243 5.40 -21.73 -11.61
CA ALA A 243 5.15 -23.05 -11.04
C ALA A 243 4.17 -23.87 -11.91
N PRO A 244 4.20 -25.21 -11.84
CA PRO A 244 3.26 -26.06 -12.57
C PRO A 244 1.82 -25.87 -12.07
N ASP A 245 0.86 -25.97 -13.00
CA ASP A 245 -0.60 -25.89 -12.75
C ASP A 245 -1.06 -24.67 -11.95
N LEU A 246 -0.28 -23.56 -11.99
CA LEU A 246 -0.49 -22.41 -11.13
C LEU A 246 -1.83 -21.72 -11.43
N LEU A 247 -2.29 -21.69 -12.69
CA LEU A 247 -3.57 -21.06 -13.05
C LEU A 247 -4.75 -21.64 -12.25
N HIS A 248 -4.76 -22.94 -12.04
CA HIS A 248 -5.83 -23.63 -11.31
C HIS A 248 -5.80 -23.35 -9.80
N ARG A 249 -4.67 -22.86 -9.28
CA ARG A 249 -4.50 -22.52 -7.87
C ARG A 249 -4.76 -21.06 -7.54
N LEU A 250 -4.83 -20.21 -8.55
CA LEU A 250 -5.06 -18.78 -8.34
C LEU A 250 -6.56 -18.45 -8.39
N PRO A 251 -7.05 -17.52 -7.55
CA PRO A 251 -8.40 -16.97 -7.65
C PRO A 251 -8.62 -16.25 -8.98
N ALA A 252 -9.87 -16.06 -9.36
CA ALA A 252 -10.23 -15.17 -10.47
C ALA A 252 -9.89 -13.72 -10.13
N ILE A 253 -9.70 -12.88 -11.15
CA ILE A 253 -9.56 -11.44 -11.02
C ILE A 253 -10.88 -10.78 -11.38
N VAL A 254 -11.38 -9.87 -10.53
CA VAL A 254 -12.65 -9.13 -10.73
C VAL A 254 -12.41 -7.63 -10.60
N PRO A 255 -13.28 -6.78 -11.17
CA PRO A 255 -13.20 -5.32 -10.95
C PRO A 255 -13.28 -4.96 -9.47
N SER A 256 -12.56 -3.92 -9.05
CA SER A 256 -12.47 -3.49 -7.64
C SER A 256 -13.82 -3.22 -6.93
N PRO A 257 -14.88 -2.65 -7.58
CA PRO A 257 -16.16 -2.42 -6.91
C PRO A 257 -17.06 -3.66 -6.85
N SER A 258 -16.58 -4.83 -7.28
CA SER A 258 -17.42 -6.05 -7.33
C SER A 258 -17.87 -6.49 -5.93
N VAL A 259 -19.16 -6.69 -5.76
CA VAL A 259 -19.71 -7.47 -4.64
C VAL A 259 -19.40 -8.94 -4.90
N ILE A 260 -18.57 -9.54 -4.06
CA ILE A 260 -18.05 -10.92 -4.21
C ILE A 260 -18.83 -11.95 -3.41
N GLY A 261 -19.79 -11.52 -2.64
CA GLY A 261 -20.67 -12.35 -1.80
C GLY A 261 -21.30 -11.54 -0.67
N THR A 262 -21.86 -12.25 0.30
CA THR A 262 -22.37 -11.68 1.54
C THR A 262 -21.71 -12.34 2.74
N LEU A 263 -21.81 -11.72 3.92
CA LEU A 263 -21.32 -12.33 5.17
C LEU A 263 -21.89 -13.75 5.34
N ALA A 264 -20.98 -14.72 5.50
CA ALA A 264 -21.29 -16.13 5.66
C ALA A 264 -22.14 -16.40 6.93
N PRO A 265 -22.84 -17.54 6.99
CA PRO A 265 -23.63 -17.93 8.17
C PRO A 265 -22.85 -17.84 9.47
N TYR A 266 -21.55 -18.19 9.46
CA TYR A 266 -20.67 -18.06 10.64
C TYR A 266 -20.78 -16.69 11.31
N TRP A 267 -20.65 -15.60 10.55
CA TRP A 267 -20.68 -14.23 11.08
C TRP A 267 -22.09 -13.80 11.50
N ARG A 268 -23.07 -14.19 10.70
CA ARG A 268 -24.48 -13.86 10.93
C ARG A 268 -25.03 -14.51 12.20
N GLU A 269 -24.71 -15.75 12.42
CA GLU A 269 -25.15 -16.50 13.59
C GLU A 269 -24.37 -16.12 14.85
N ARG A 270 -23.04 -16.05 14.77
CA ARG A 270 -22.18 -15.77 15.92
C ARG A 270 -22.34 -14.35 16.44
N TYR A 271 -22.46 -13.37 15.56
CA TYR A 271 -22.45 -11.96 15.90
C TYR A 271 -23.79 -11.25 15.58
N ARG A 272 -24.81 -11.97 15.16
CA ARG A 272 -26.13 -11.44 14.81
C ARG A 272 -26.06 -10.33 13.75
N LEU A 273 -25.16 -10.45 12.79
CA LEU A 273 -25.01 -9.50 11.71
C LEU A 273 -25.97 -9.83 10.55
N PRO A 274 -26.35 -8.84 9.73
CA PRO A 274 -27.14 -9.07 8.53
C PRO A 274 -26.30 -9.77 7.44
N ALA A 275 -26.94 -10.15 6.34
CA ALA A 275 -26.25 -10.61 5.15
C ALA A 275 -25.63 -9.42 4.38
N ALA A 276 -24.79 -8.63 5.06
CA ALA A 276 -24.12 -7.48 4.49
C ALA A 276 -23.25 -7.90 3.30
N ALA A 277 -23.20 -7.06 2.26
CA ALA A 277 -22.39 -7.31 1.08
C ALA A 277 -20.90 -7.31 1.43
N VAL A 278 -20.12 -8.18 0.80
CA VAL A 278 -18.65 -8.14 0.86
C VAL A 278 -18.15 -7.68 -0.49
N VAL A 279 -17.49 -6.52 -0.52
CA VAL A 279 -16.88 -5.95 -1.72
C VAL A 279 -15.43 -6.45 -1.80
N ALA A 280 -14.91 -6.64 -3.01
CA ALA A 280 -13.57 -7.17 -3.24
C ALA A 280 -12.52 -6.39 -2.44
N TRP A 281 -11.60 -7.12 -1.78
CA TRP A 281 -10.50 -6.56 -1.00
C TRP A 281 -9.31 -6.26 -1.90
N THR A 282 -8.40 -5.39 -1.42
CA THR A 282 -7.17 -5.02 -2.14
C THR A 282 -5.95 -5.00 -1.22
N GLY A 283 -4.80 -4.59 -1.75
CA GLY A 283 -3.61 -4.29 -0.96
C GLY A 283 -3.75 -2.97 -0.17
N ASP A 284 -2.93 -2.80 0.86
CA ASP A 284 -2.88 -1.62 1.71
C ASP A 284 -2.57 -0.33 0.93
N ASN A 285 -1.58 -0.37 0.01
CA ASN A 285 -1.22 0.80 -0.80
C ASN A 285 -2.37 1.27 -1.72
N PRO A 286 -2.99 0.41 -2.57
CA PRO A 286 -4.14 0.82 -3.38
C PRO A 286 -5.32 1.32 -2.54
N SER A 287 -5.59 0.70 -1.39
CA SER A 287 -6.68 1.13 -0.50
C SER A 287 -6.40 2.50 0.14
N SER A 288 -5.15 2.74 0.54
CA SER A 288 -4.74 4.02 1.15
C SER A 288 -4.94 5.21 0.24
N LEU A 289 -4.85 5.04 -1.09
CA LEU A 289 -5.13 6.12 -2.02
C LEU A 289 -6.56 6.64 -1.87
N VAL A 290 -7.52 5.73 -1.84
CA VAL A 290 -8.93 6.10 -1.62
C VAL A 290 -9.09 6.77 -0.26
N GLY A 291 -8.50 6.19 0.79
CA GLY A 291 -8.57 6.73 2.15
C GLY A 291 -7.86 8.07 2.35
N THR A 292 -6.94 8.45 1.46
CA THR A 292 -6.31 9.77 1.43
C THR A 292 -6.95 10.74 0.46
N GLY A 293 -8.06 10.34 -0.19
CA GLY A 293 -8.77 11.17 -1.15
C GLY A 293 -8.07 11.31 -2.50
N LEU A 294 -7.07 10.49 -2.80
CA LEU A 294 -6.45 10.46 -4.12
C LEU A 294 -7.29 9.58 -5.06
N VAL A 295 -8.27 10.19 -5.71
CA VAL A 295 -9.26 9.47 -6.54
C VAL A 295 -9.28 9.92 -8.01
N ASN A 296 -8.36 10.80 -8.41
CA ASN A 296 -8.20 11.24 -9.80
C ASN A 296 -6.71 11.43 -10.16
N SER A 297 -6.41 11.50 -11.47
CA SER A 297 -5.05 11.62 -12.02
C SER A 297 -4.45 13.03 -11.97
N GLU A 298 -5.24 14.05 -11.60
CA GLU A 298 -4.78 15.45 -11.51
C GLU A 298 -3.90 15.69 -10.26
N ARG A 299 -3.95 14.79 -9.30
CA ARG A 299 -3.25 14.87 -8.02
C ARG A 299 -2.24 13.74 -7.89
N CYS A 300 -1.27 13.92 -7.00
CA CYS A 300 -0.41 12.84 -6.52
C CYS A 300 -0.41 12.80 -4.98
N ALA A 301 0.05 11.68 -4.43
CA ALA A 301 0.37 11.60 -3.00
C ALA A 301 1.88 11.45 -2.83
N ILE A 302 2.43 12.10 -1.80
CA ILE A 302 3.82 11.92 -1.38
C ILE A 302 3.82 11.52 0.09
N SER A 303 4.31 10.31 0.35
CA SER A 303 4.50 9.82 1.70
C SER A 303 5.94 10.11 2.14
N LEU A 304 6.09 10.91 3.20
CA LEU A 304 7.36 11.28 3.82
C LEU A 304 7.59 10.43 5.07
N GLY A 305 7.88 9.13 4.86
CA GLY A 305 8.10 8.14 5.90
C GLY A 305 9.58 7.91 6.21
N THR A 306 9.91 6.72 6.72
CA THR A 306 11.29 6.22 6.86
C THR A 306 11.98 6.22 5.50
N SER A 307 11.32 5.65 4.49
CA SER A 307 11.56 5.89 3.06
C SER A 307 10.45 6.76 2.50
N ASP A 308 10.72 7.50 1.42
CA ASP A 308 9.73 8.35 0.79
C ASP A 308 9.14 7.64 -0.45
N THR A 309 7.86 7.93 -0.74
CA THR A 309 7.20 7.34 -1.91
C THR A 309 6.30 8.36 -2.59
N VAL A 310 6.38 8.43 -3.92
CA VAL A 310 5.47 9.21 -4.76
C VAL A 310 4.46 8.27 -5.38
N PHE A 311 3.16 8.58 -5.23
CA PHE A 311 2.03 7.84 -5.81
C PHE A 311 1.26 8.71 -6.78
N ARG A 312 0.84 8.15 -7.90
CA ARG A 312 -0.04 8.81 -8.85
C ARG A 312 -1.02 7.83 -9.49
N LEU A 313 -2.25 8.30 -9.74
CA LEU A 313 -3.20 7.58 -10.59
C LEU A 313 -2.90 7.85 -12.06
N LEU A 314 -3.04 6.83 -12.90
CA LEU A 314 -2.85 6.87 -14.33
C LEU A 314 -4.09 6.31 -15.02
N ASP A 315 -4.52 6.94 -16.11
CA ASP A 315 -5.68 6.49 -16.89
C ASP A 315 -5.32 5.31 -17.82
N ALA A 316 -4.03 5.15 -18.15
CA ALA A 316 -3.52 4.07 -18.98
C ALA A 316 -2.25 3.46 -18.38
N PRO A 317 -2.00 2.14 -18.60
CA PRO A 317 -0.81 1.49 -18.07
C PRO A 317 0.43 1.91 -18.86
N CYS A 318 1.51 2.18 -18.15
CA CYS A 318 2.82 2.41 -18.73
C CYS A 318 3.85 1.45 -18.13
N THR A 319 4.98 1.30 -18.81
CA THR A 319 6.11 0.54 -18.26
C THR A 319 6.80 1.39 -17.20
N PRO A 320 6.92 0.93 -15.96
CA PRO A 320 7.52 1.72 -14.90
C PRO A 320 9.04 1.90 -15.11
N ALA A 321 9.56 3.02 -14.63
CA ALA A 321 11.00 3.23 -14.53
C ALA A 321 11.62 2.25 -13.50
N ALA A 322 12.94 2.09 -13.54
CA ALA A 322 13.64 1.26 -12.54
C ALA A 322 13.37 1.77 -11.12
N GLY A 323 13.10 0.86 -10.18
CA GLY A 323 12.73 1.21 -8.80
C GLY A 323 11.27 1.68 -8.63
N SER A 324 10.46 1.52 -9.68
CA SER A 324 9.05 1.95 -9.69
C SER A 324 8.11 0.78 -10.01
N HIS A 325 6.82 0.98 -9.72
CA HIS A 325 5.76 -0.02 -9.92
C HIS A 325 4.52 0.60 -10.54
N VAL A 326 3.76 -0.21 -11.25
CA VAL A 326 2.40 0.10 -11.71
C VAL A 326 1.48 -1.05 -11.33
N PHE A 327 0.43 -0.75 -10.59
CA PHE A 327 -0.62 -1.69 -10.16
C PHE A 327 -1.97 -1.26 -10.75
N GLY A 328 -3.00 -2.07 -10.62
CA GLY A 328 -4.37 -1.61 -10.80
C GLY A 328 -4.76 -0.63 -9.69
N ALA A 329 -5.73 0.24 -9.95
CA ALA A 329 -6.26 1.17 -8.97
C ALA A 329 -7.72 0.84 -8.62
N PRO A 330 -8.12 0.90 -7.33
CA PRO A 330 -9.51 0.68 -6.93
C PRO A 330 -10.50 1.66 -7.55
N THR A 331 -10.03 2.83 -7.95
CA THR A 331 -10.83 3.88 -8.59
C THR A 331 -11.02 3.68 -10.10
N GLY A 332 -10.47 2.60 -10.65
CA GLY A 332 -10.30 2.39 -12.08
C GLY A 332 -8.94 2.92 -12.56
N GLY A 333 -8.49 2.47 -13.73
CA GLY A 333 -7.16 2.81 -14.21
C GLY A 333 -6.04 2.14 -13.40
N TYR A 334 -4.94 2.88 -13.15
CA TYR A 334 -3.72 2.32 -12.60
C TYR A 334 -3.14 3.20 -11.50
N LEU A 335 -2.46 2.57 -10.56
CA LEU A 335 -1.63 3.22 -9.53
C LEU A 335 -0.17 3.08 -9.92
N ALA A 336 0.52 4.18 -10.12
CA ALA A 336 1.96 4.24 -10.27
C ALA A 336 2.62 4.70 -8.98
N LEU A 337 3.77 4.12 -8.65
CA LEU A 337 4.55 4.55 -7.49
C LEU A 337 6.07 4.45 -7.75
N THR A 338 6.82 5.35 -7.11
CA THR A 338 8.28 5.37 -7.09
C THR A 338 8.76 5.49 -5.65
N CYS A 339 9.65 4.60 -5.23
CA CYS A 339 10.19 4.54 -3.88
C CYS A 339 11.60 5.14 -3.80
N PHE A 340 11.90 5.82 -2.68
CA PHE A 340 13.19 6.43 -2.35
C PHE A 340 13.61 6.00 -0.95
N GLN A 341 14.74 5.29 -0.85
CA GLN A 341 15.20 4.73 0.43
C GLN A 341 15.62 5.82 1.42
N ASN A 342 16.34 6.84 0.95
CA ASN A 342 16.86 7.91 1.78
C ASN A 342 15.81 9.00 2.06
N GLY A 343 14.72 8.62 2.72
CA GLY A 343 13.64 9.48 3.18
C GLY A 343 13.89 10.06 4.57
N GLY A 344 13.06 9.68 5.56
CA GLY A 344 13.15 10.07 6.96
C GLY A 344 14.51 9.80 7.58
N LEU A 345 15.09 8.64 7.28
CA LEU A 345 16.44 8.27 7.77
C LEU A 345 17.50 9.30 7.37
N ALA A 346 17.45 9.83 6.14
CA ALA A 346 18.40 10.85 5.72
C ALA A 346 18.18 12.18 6.46
N ARG A 347 16.92 12.55 6.69
CA ARG A 347 16.56 13.73 7.49
C ARG A 347 17.03 13.61 8.94
N GLU A 348 16.83 12.45 9.56
CA GLU A 348 17.28 12.12 10.90
C GLU A 348 18.81 12.16 11.00
N ARG A 349 19.53 11.55 10.07
CA ARG A 349 20.99 11.60 10.04
C ARG A 349 21.53 13.02 9.97
N VAL A 350 20.95 13.89 9.16
CA VAL A 350 21.36 15.29 9.08
C VAL A 350 21.02 16.04 10.38
N ARG A 351 19.82 15.83 10.93
CA ARG A 351 19.40 16.40 12.22
C ARG A 351 20.40 16.01 13.33
N ASP A 352 20.66 14.71 13.48
CA ASP A 352 21.46 14.17 14.57
C ASP A 352 22.96 14.54 14.44
N ALA A 353 23.49 14.57 13.21
CA ALA A 353 24.87 14.98 12.94
C ALA A 353 25.15 16.43 13.37
N HIS A 354 24.13 17.27 13.48
CA HIS A 354 24.24 18.67 13.91
C HIS A 354 23.63 18.91 15.30
N GLY A 355 23.25 17.86 16.04
CA GLY A 355 22.70 17.98 17.39
C GLY A 355 21.39 18.79 17.46
N LEU A 356 20.57 18.76 16.38
CA LEU A 356 19.31 19.47 16.30
C LEU A 356 18.16 18.59 16.80
N ASP A 357 17.12 19.22 17.36
CA ASP A 357 15.79 18.66 17.43
C ASP A 357 15.01 19.00 16.15
N TRP A 358 13.77 18.51 16.02
CA TRP A 358 12.94 18.80 14.85
C TRP A 358 12.55 20.28 14.72
N ASP A 359 12.42 21.01 15.85
CA ASP A 359 12.17 22.45 15.84
C ASP A 359 13.41 23.22 15.36
N GLY A 360 14.61 22.79 15.79
CA GLY A 360 15.89 23.30 15.29
C GLY A 360 16.07 23.05 13.80
N PHE A 361 15.71 21.86 13.33
CA PHE A 361 15.71 21.49 11.92
C PHE A 361 14.77 22.41 11.11
N ALA A 362 13.54 22.61 11.56
CA ALA A 362 12.57 23.49 10.91
C ALA A 362 13.06 24.95 10.89
N ARG A 363 13.64 25.46 12.01
CA ARG A 363 14.22 26.81 12.05
C ARG A 363 15.38 26.96 11.08
N ALA A 364 16.28 25.97 10.99
CA ALA A 364 17.40 25.99 10.05
C ALA A 364 16.91 26.01 8.59
N LEU A 365 15.89 25.19 8.29
CA LEU A 365 15.26 25.16 6.97
C LEU A 365 14.61 26.49 6.60
N ARG A 366 13.88 27.11 7.52
CA ARG A 366 13.25 28.43 7.33
C ARG A 366 14.26 29.54 7.14
N GLY A 367 15.36 29.51 7.92
CA GLY A 367 16.40 30.55 7.91
C GLY A 367 17.35 30.49 6.72
N THR A 368 17.37 29.39 5.96
CA THR A 368 18.26 29.23 4.80
C THR A 368 17.51 29.59 3.52
N PRO A 369 18.08 30.46 2.64
CA PRO A 369 17.41 30.83 1.40
C PRO A 369 17.11 29.66 0.48
N PRO A 370 15.98 29.66 -0.27
CA PRO A 370 15.67 28.69 -1.30
C PRO A 370 16.81 28.56 -2.32
N GLY A 371 17.09 27.30 -2.68
CA GLY A 371 18.21 26.97 -3.58
C GLY A 371 19.57 26.96 -2.90
N ASN A 372 19.65 27.23 -1.58
CA ASN A 372 20.85 27.13 -0.75
C ASN A 372 22.11 27.81 -1.33
N GLY A 373 21.95 28.86 -2.15
CA GLY A 373 23.05 29.50 -2.87
C GLY A 373 23.74 28.59 -3.90
N GLY A 374 23.04 27.60 -4.44
CA GLY A 374 23.58 26.60 -5.36
C GLY A 374 24.35 25.43 -4.71
N ARG A 375 24.45 25.42 -3.37
CA ARG A 375 25.07 24.32 -2.62
C ARG A 375 24.09 23.15 -2.55
N MET A 376 24.57 21.93 -2.81
CA MET A 376 23.74 20.74 -2.97
C MET A 376 24.27 19.53 -2.23
N MET A 377 23.38 18.55 -2.04
CA MET A 377 23.70 17.23 -1.52
C MET A 377 23.00 16.15 -2.37
N LEU A 378 23.64 14.98 -2.51
CA LEU A 378 22.96 13.73 -2.80
C LEU A 378 22.97 12.89 -1.51
N PRO A 379 21.82 12.71 -0.85
CA PRO A 379 21.77 12.15 0.51
C PRO A 379 21.75 10.62 0.51
N TRP A 380 22.68 9.98 -0.19
CA TRP A 380 22.76 8.52 -0.30
C TRP A 380 23.43 7.91 0.92
N PHE A 381 22.90 8.18 2.10
CA PHE A 381 23.43 7.63 3.35
C PHE A 381 23.31 6.11 3.42
N GLU A 382 22.25 5.58 2.86
CA GLU A 382 22.00 4.16 2.65
C GLU A 382 21.93 3.87 1.13
N PRO A 383 22.03 2.60 0.69
CA PRO A 383 21.78 2.25 -0.71
C PRO A 383 20.44 2.82 -1.18
N GLU A 384 20.43 3.46 -2.36
CA GLU A 384 19.22 4.11 -2.89
C GLU A 384 18.51 3.21 -3.90
N ILE A 385 17.18 3.24 -3.85
CA ILE A 385 16.31 2.50 -4.77
C ILE A 385 16.19 3.27 -6.09
N THR A 386 15.95 4.58 -5.99
CA THR A 386 15.72 5.43 -7.16
C THR A 386 16.50 6.75 -7.05
N PRO A 387 17.55 6.91 -7.90
CA PRO A 387 18.15 5.91 -8.79
C PRO A 387 18.83 4.78 -8.01
N ALA A 388 19.04 3.62 -8.63
CA ALA A 388 19.72 2.51 -7.98
C ALA A 388 21.18 2.85 -7.66
N VAL A 389 21.51 3.02 -6.37
CA VAL A 389 22.85 3.32 -5.85
C VAL A 389 23.21 2.33 -4.76
N PHE A 390 24.32 1.61 -4.93
CA PHE A 390 24.79 0.63 -3.95
C PHE A 390 25.86 1.19 -3.01
N ALA A 391 26.63 2.20 -3.49
CA ALA A 391 27.65 2.86 -2.69
C ALA A 391 27.00 3.87 -1.73
N THR A 392 27.28 3.75 -0.44
CA THR A 392 26.75 4.63 0.60
C THR A 392 27.65 5.84 0.82
N GLY A 393 27.05 6.94 1.27
CA GLY A 393 27.72 8.17 1.65
C GLY A 393 27.14 9.40 0.95
N ALA A 394 26.77 10.41 1.74
CA ALA A 394 26.26 11.66 1.19
C ALA A 394 27.35 12.38 0.38
N ARG A 395 27.02 12.78 -0.87
CA ARG A 395 27.91 13.60 -1.71
C ARG A 395 27.49 15.06 -1.61
N ARG A 396 28.43 15.94 -1.26
CA ARG A 396 28.21 17.37 -1.07
C ARG A 396 28.91 18.19 -2.16
N PHE A 397 28.21 19.21 -2.66
CA PHE A 397 28.72 20.10 -3.71
C PHE A 397 28.68 21.54 -3.19
N GLY A 398 29.86 22.12 -2.96
CA GLY A 398 30.00 23.45 -2.37
C GLY A 398 29.44 23.58 -0.96
N LEU A 399 29.23 22.49 -0.25
CA LEU A 399 28.59 22.39 1.06
C LEU A 399 29.57 21.76 2.07
N ALA A 400 29.93 22.52 3.11
CA ALA A 400 30.75 22.01 4.19
C ALA A 400 29.96 21.06 5.10
N PRO A 401 30.56 19.96 5.57
CA PRO A 401 29.91 19.04 6.51
C PRO A 401 29.42 19.71 7.80
N GLU A 402 30.08 20.78 8.26
CA GLU A 402 29.83 21.51 9.50
C GLU A 402 28.73 22.57 9.36
N ASP A 403 28.32 22.92 8.14
CA ASP A 403 27.25 23.90 7.89
C ASP A 403 25.88 23.28 8.16
N ALA A 404 25.43 23.36 9.41
CA ALA A 404 24.17 22.77 9.85
C ALA A 404 22.97 23.23 9.00
N ALA A 405 22.84 24.56 8.83
CA ALA A 405 21.70 25.13 8.11
C ALA A 405 21.73 24.78 6.61
N GLY A 406 22.91 24.82 6.00
CA GLY A 406 23.11 24.42 4.61
C GLY A 406 22.83 22.95 4.38
N ASN A 407 23.25 22.03 5.27
CA ASN A 407 22.98 20.59 5.15
C ASN A 407 21.48 20.28 5.34
N VAL A 408 20.79 20.94 6.29
CA VAL A 408 19.34 20.80 6.47
C VAL A 408 18.59 21.22 5.21
N ARG A 409 18.92 22.38 4.62
CA ARG A 409 18.30 22.84 3.37
C ARG A 409 18.59 21.87 2.22
N ALA A 410 19.84 21.45 2.08
CA ALA A 410 20.30 20.61 0.98
C ALA A 410 19.65 19.22 0.99
N VAL A 411 19.44 18.59 2.16
CA VAL A 411 18.79 17.26 2.21
C VAL A 411 17.34 17.33 1.74
N ILE A 412 16.58 18.33 2.18
CA ILE A 412 15.17 18.49 1.78
C ILE A 412 15.05 18.83 0.28
N GLU A 413 15.86 19.80 -0.19
CA GLU A 413 15.86 20.17 -1.62
C GLU A 413 16.25 19.00 -2.52
N ALA A 414 17.27 18.21 -2.12
CA ALA A 414 17.68 17.03 -2.87
C ALA A 414 16.57 15.98 -2.96
N GLN A 415 15.89 15.68 -1.85
CA GLN A 415 14.78 14.73 -1.84
C GLN A 415 13.63 15.19 -2.75
N MET A 416 13.20 16.45 -2.65
CA MET A 416 12.12 16.98 -3.48
C MET A 416 12.50 17.05 -4.97
N LEU A 417 13.75 17.42 -5.29
CA LEU A 417 14.25 17.45 -6.66
C LEU A 417 14.38 16.04 -7.26
N ALA A 418 14.85 15.06 -6.47
CA ALA A 418 14.90 13.66 -6.88
C ALA A 418 13.48 13.11 -7.17
N MET A 419 12.51 13.35 -6.27
CA MET A 419 11.12 12.95 -6.47
C MET A 419 10.53 13.57 -7.73
N ALA A 420 10.70 14.89 -7.93
CA ALA A 420 10.19 15.58 -9.11
C ALA A 420 10.81 15.05 -10.42
N ARG A 421 12.08 14.63 -10.39
CA ARG A 421 12.77 14.08 -11.55
C ARG A 421 12.37 12.63 -11.83
N HIS A 422 12.48 11.78 -10.82
CA HIS A 422 12.33 10.34 -10.99
C HIS A 422 10.88 9.87 -11.03
N ALA A 423 9.93 10.71 -10.60
CA ALA A 423 8.50 10.46 -10.77
C ALA A 423 7.92 11.09 -12.05
N ALA A 424 8.70 11.84 -12.86
CA ALA A 424 8.23 12.51 -14.07
C ALA A 424 7.67 11.54 -15.13
N TRP A 425 8.09 10.27 -15.13
CA TRP A 425 7.54 9.23 -16.02
C TRP A 425 6.04 8.96 -15.78
N MET A 426 5.51 9.32 -14.60
CA MET A 426 4.08 9.23 -14.26
C MET A 426 3.27 10.43 -14.82
N GLY A 427 3.95 11.42 -15.45
CA GLY A 427 3.37 12.64 -15.98
C GLY A 427 4.00 13.90 -15.38
N ASP A 428 4.13 14.95 -16.22
CA ASP A 428 4.97 16.11 -15.94
C ASP A 428 4.36 17.11 -14.94
N ARG A 429 3.06 17.13 -14.74
CA ARG A 429 2.37 18.14 -13.94
C ARG A 429 1.34 17.50 -13.00
N VAL A 430 1.29 18.02 -11.78
CA VAL A 430 0.22 17.74 -10.81
C VAL A 430 -0.37 19.06 -10.35
N ALA A 431 -1.68 19.11 -10.18
CA ALA A 431 -2.37 20.30 -9.67
C ALA A 431 -2.20 20.41 -8.14
N ALA A 432 -2.17 19.27 -7.45
CA ALA A 432 -2.09 19.22 -6.00
C ALA A 432 -1.36 17.96 -5.52
N ILE A 433 -0.75 18.06 -4.33
CA ILE A 433 -0.04 16.98 -3.64
C ILE A 433 -0.72 16.71 -2.30
N HIS A 434 -1.08 15.46 -2.06
CA HIS A 434 -1.49 14.97 -0.75
C HIS A 434 -0.24 14.46 -0.01
N ALA A 435 0.26 15.25 0.93
CA ALA A 435 1.44 14.93 1.72
C ALA A 435 1.05 14.18 3.01
N THR A 436 1.74 13.08 3.30
CA THR A 436 1.51 12.24 4.46
C THR A 436 2.82 11.75 5.08
N GLY A 437 2.76 11.06 6.21
CA GLY A 437 3.93 10.55 6.92
C GLY A 437 4.54 11.56 7.89
N GLY A 438 5.54 11.12 8.67
CA GLY A 438 6.15 11.94 9.73
C GLY A 438 6.75 13.25 9.24
N GLY A 439 7.38 13.27 8.07
CA GLY A 439 7.94 14.48 7.47
C GLY A 439 6.89 15.53 7.07
N ALA A 440 5.65 15.10 6.84
CA ALA A 440 4.56 16.01 6.52
C ALA A 440 4.07 16.84 7.74
N ALA A 441 4.52 16.55 8.95
CA ALA A 441 4.24 17.35 10.13
C ALA A 441 4.93 18.72 10.11
N THR A 442 5.98 18.89 9.29
CA THR A 442 6.82 20.12 9.24
C THR A 442 6.40 21.00 8.06
N ASP A 443 5.84 22.19 8.35
CA ASP A 443 5.33 23.13 7.34
C ASP A 443 6.43 23.59 6.36
N GLU A 444 7.65 23.77 6.85
CA GLU A 444 8.80 24.18 6.04
C GLU A 444 9.16 23.13 4.97
N ILE A 445 9.04 21.86 5.30
CA ILE A 445 9.22 20.76 4.32
C ILE A 445 8.12 20.82 3.26
N LEU A 446 6.88 21.02 3.68
CA LEU A 446 5.74 21.12 2.77
C LEU A 446 5.83 22.36 1.86
N GLN A 447 6.40 23.46 2.35
CA GLN A 447 6.64 24.65 1.53
C GLN A 447 7.70 24.37 0.45
N VAL A 448 8.81 23.69 0.78
CA VAL A 448 9.80 23.29 -0.22
C VAL A 448 9.18 22.34 -1.25
N MET A 449 8.34 21.39 -0.80
CA MET A 449 7.58 20.50 -1.68
C MET A 449 6.71 21.29 -2.66
N ALA A 450 5.92 22.25 -2.17
CA ALA A 450 5.07 23.11 -3.01
C ALA A 450 5.89 23.87 -4.06
N ASP A 451 6.99 24.47 -3.66
CA ASP A 451 7.85 25.29 -4.52
C ASP A 451 8.60 24.45 -5.57
N VAL A 452 9.10 23.26 -5.19
CA VAL A 452 9.80 22.35 -6.12
C VAL A 452 8.84 21.76 -7.14
N HIS A 453 7.66 21.31 -6.71
CA HIS A 453 6.69 20.67 -7.61
C HIS A 453 5.77 21.68 -8.33
N ALA A 454 5.78 22.94 -7.93
CA ALA A 454 4.88 24.00 -8.41
C ALA A 454 3.40 23.61 -8.28
N ALA A 455 3.02 23.04 -7.13
CA ALA A 455 1.71 22.50 -6.85
C ALA A 455 1.25 22.85 -5.43
N ASP A 456 -0.05 23.00 -5.22
CA ASP A 456 -0.63 23.14 -3.89
C ASP A 456 -0.41 21.86 -3.08
N VAL A 457 0.00 21.99 -1.81
CA VAL A 457 0.24 20.84 -0.92
C VAL A 457 -0.82 20.81 0.18
N PHE A 458 -1.45 19.66 0.29
CA PHE A 458 -2.44 19.34 1.32
C PHE A 458 -1.85 18.31 2.28
N ARG A 459 -1.98 18.54 3.58
CA ARG A 459 -1.63 17.55 4.59
C ARG A 459 -2.77 16.57 4.78
N VAL A 460 -2.47 15.27 4.73
CA VAL A 460 -3.44 14.19 4.90
C VAL A 460 -2.97 13.25 6.00
N GLU A 461 -3.87 12.89 6.91
CA GLU A 461 -3.59 11.88 7.91
C GLU A 461 -3.66 10.47 7.29
N ALA A 462 -2.58 9.71 7.43
CA ALA A 462 -2.48 8.37 6.83
C ALA A 462 -2.75 7.22 7.81
N GLY A 463 -2.82 7.49 9.12
CA GLY A 463 -2.82 6.45 10.15
C GLY A 463 -3.88 5.35 9.99
N ASN A 464 -5.01 5.66 9.34
CA ASN A 464 -6.11 4.73 9.10
C ASN A 464 -6.50 4.67 7.61
N ALA A 465 -5.66 5.19 6.71
CA ALA A 465 -6.05 5.41 5.31
C ALA A 465 -6.43 4.11 4.59
N ALA A 466 -5.73 3.00 4.83
CA ALA A 466 -6.04 1.73 4.18
C ALA A 466 -7.41 1.18 4.63
N ALA A 467 -7.71 1.22 5.94
CA ALA A 467 -8.99 0.79 6.48
C ALA A 467 -10.13 1.75 6.07
N LEU A 468 -9.87 3.08 6.08
CA LEU A 468 -10.83 4.06 5.60
C LEU A 468 -11.13 3.84 4.10
N GLY A 469 -10.11 3.62 3.29
CA GLY A 469 -10.26 3.24 1.89
C GLY A 469 -11.11 1.98 1.72
N GLY A 470 -10.94 0.99 2.61
CA GLY A 470 -11.80 -0.19 2.67
C GLY A 470 -13.27 0.16 2.92
N ALA A 471 -13.58 1.00 3.91
CA ALA A 471 -14.96 1.42 4.21
C ALA A 471 -15.60 2.21 3.04
N LEU A 472 -14.83 3.13 2.43
CA LEU A 472 -15.29 3.91 1.28
C LEU A 472 -15.52 3.03 0.04
N ARG A 473 -14.69 2.00 -0.16
CA ARG A 473 -14.88 1.01 -1.23
C ARG A 473 -16.10 0.12 -0.97
N ALA A 474 -16.37 -0.20 0.30
CA ALA A 474 -17.58 -0.92 0.68
C ALA A 474 -18.84 -0.09 0.34
N LEU A 475 -18.83 1.22 0.65
CA LEU A 475 -19.91 2.15 0.27
C LEU A 475 -20.07 2.21 -1.25
N HIS A 476 -18.99 2.50 -1.98
CA HIS A 476 -19.02 2.64 -3.44
C HIS A 476 -19.52 1.36 -4.14
N GLY A 477 -18.96 0.18 -3.77
CA GLY A 477 -19.35 -1.09 -4.37
C GLY A 477 -20.79 -1.48 -4.06
N ALA A 478 -21.26 -1.25 -2.83
CA ALA A 478 -22.65 -1.52 -2.44
C ALA A 478 -23.63 -0.57 -3.16
N ALA A 479 -23.30 0.72 -3.27
CA ALA A 479 -24.12 1.69 -3.99
C ALA A 479 -24.23 1.31 -5.49
N LEU A 480 -23.13 0.95 -6.12
CA LEU A 480 -23.11 0.50 -7.51
C LEU A 480 -23.97 -0.76 -7.71
N ALA A 481 -23.84 -1.75 -6.82
CA ALA A 481 -24.62 -2.99 -6.89
C ALA A 481 -26.12 -2.76 -6.66
N ALA A 482 -26.49 -1.73 -5.90
CA ALA A 482 -27.86 -1.33 -5.66
C ALA A 482 -28.47 -0.44 -6.79
N GLY A 483 -27.70 -0.16 -7.86
CA GLY A 483 -28.15 0.71 -8.96
C GLY A 483 -28.15 2.20 -8.64
N ALA A 484 -27.48 2.62 -7.58
CA ALA A 484 -27.28 4.01 -7.16
C ALA A 484 -25.79 4.41 -7.23
N PRO A 485 -25.17 4.45 -8.43
CA PRO A 485 -23.76 4.71 -8.59
C PRO A 485 -23.37 6.07 -8.02
N MET A 486 -22.27 6.11 -7.30
CA MET A 486 -21.66 7.32 -6.76
C MET A 486 -20.29 7.53 -7.42
N ASP A 487 -19.98 8.74 -7.82
CA ASP A 487 -18.64 9.07 -8.30
C ASP A 487 -17.64 9.14 -7.13
N TRP A 488 -16.39 8.80 -7.38
CA TRP A 488 -15.36 8.79 -6.35
C TRP A 488 -15.17 10.12 -5.59
N PRO A 489 -15.23 11.30 -6.25
CA PRO A 489 -15.22 12.58 -5.53
C PRO A 489 -16.32 12.69 -4.47
N ASP A 490 -17.53 12.20 -4.75
CA ASP A 490 -18.65 12.22 -3.79
C ASP A 490 -18.46 11.23 -2.65
N VAL A 491 -17.89 10.05 -2.94
CA VAL A 491 -17.59 9.01 -1.94
C VAL A 491 -16.58 9.51 -0.91
N VAL A 492 -15.57 10.29 -1.32
CA VAL A 492 -14.49 10.80 -0.43
C VAL A 492 -14.82 12.18 0.15
N ALA A 493 -15.88 12.85 -0.31
CA ALA A 493 -16.21 14.20 0.10
C ALA A 493 -16.47 14.33 1.61
N GLY A 494 -15.75 15.25 2.25
CA GLY A 494 -15.90 15.53 3.69
C GLY A 494 -15.21 14.55 4.64
N ILE A 495 -14.70 13.41 4.14
CA ILE A 495 -13.96 12.43 4.96
C ILE A 495 -12.47 12.43 4.63
N ALA A 496 -12.14 12.25 3.36
CA ALA A 496 -10.76 12.05 2.91
C ALA A 496 -10.25 13.22 2.05
N ALA A 497 -11.11 14.15 1.66
CA ALA A 497 -10.70 15.34 0.90
C ALA A 497 -10.27 16.46 1.87
N PRO A 498 -8.99 16.89 1.85
CA PRO A 498 -8.53 17.99 2.70
C PRO A 498 -9.18 19.32 2.28
N ALA A 499 -9.55 20.14 3.26
CA ALA A 499 -10.35 21.34 3.03
C ALA A 499 -9.55 22.51 2.39
N ALA A 500 -8.26 22.66 2.73
CA ALA A 500 -7.40 23.75 2.26
C ALA A 500 -5.94 23.30 2.13
N PRO A 501 -5.16 23.87 1.19
CA PRO A 501 -3.73 23.62 1.12
C PRO A 501 -3.00 24.24 2.32
N VAL A 502 -2.03 23.50 2.86
CA VAL A 502 -1.14 23.96 3.95
C VAL A 502 0.08 24.71 3.40
N ALA A 503 0.44 24.48 2.13
CA ALA A 503 1.47 25.22 1.44
C ALA A 503 1.06 25.47 -0.01
N ARG A 504 1.42 26.66 -0.52
CA ARG A 504 1.22 27.06 -1.92
C ARG A 504 2.55 27.43 -2.56
N PRO A 505 2.72 27.14 -3.86
CA PRO A 505 3.96 27.48 -4.54
C PRO A 505 4.14 29.00 -4.65
N ASP A 506 5.33 29.48 -4.28
CA ASP A 506 5.74 30.85 -4.52
C ASP A 506 6.40 30.98 -5.90
N PRO A 507 5.92 31.87 -6.80
CA PRO A 507 6.45 31.97 -8.17
C PRO A 507 7.96 32.25 -8.24
N GLY A 508 8.51 33.06 -7.31
CA GLY A 508 9.94 33.36 -7.25
C GLY A 508 10.77 32.14 -6.87
N ARG A 509 10.31 31.38 -5.86
CA ARG A 509 10.96 30.15 -5.40
C ARG A 509 10.84 29.03 -6.43
N VAL A 510 9.69 28.90 -7.08
CA VAL A 510 9.49 27.96 -8.19
C VAL A 510 10.50 28.21 -9.31
N ALA A 511 10.78 29.48 -9.65
CA ALA A 511 11.78 29.81 -10.66
C ALA A 511 13.20 29.37 -10.26
N ILE A 512 13.57 29.53 -8.96
CA ILE A 512 14.84 29.06 -8.42
C ILE A 512 14.96 27.53 -8.59
N TYR A 513 13.96 26.77 -8.15
CA TYR A 513 14.01 25.32 -8.22
C TYR A 513 13.95 24.81 -9.67
N ARG A 514 13.23 25.49 -10.53
CA ARG A 514 13.25 25.18 -11.99
C ARG A 514 14.65 25.28 -12.58
N ALA A 515 15.41 26.32 -12.17
CA ALA A 515 16.81 26.47 -12.59
C ALA A 515 17.74 25.42 -11.96
N LEU A 516 17.44 24.94 -10.75
CA LEU A 516 18.25 23.92 -10.07
C LEU A 516 18.03 22.50 -10.57
N ARG A 517 16.86 22.17 -11.14
CA ARG A 517 16.56 20.82 -11.65
C ARG A 517 17.64 20.27 -12.60
N PRO A 518 18.07 20.98 -13.67
CA PRO A 518 19.12 20.47 -14.54
C PRO A 518 20.49 20.36 -13.84
N VAL A 519 20.78 21.24 -12.89
CA VAL A 519 22.02 21.18 -12.12
C VAL A 519 22.06 19.94 -11.23
N HIS A 520 20.97 19.68 -10.48
CA HIS A 520 20.82 18.46 -9.68
C HIS A 520 20.93 17.21 -10.55
N ALA A 521 20.27 17.19 -11.72
CA ALA A 521 20.34 16.07 -12.65
C ALA A 521 21.76 15.81 -13.16
N ALA A 522 22.53 16.87 -13.45
CA ALA A 522 23.92 16.74 -13.88
C ALA A 522 24.82 16.19 -12.74
N ARG A 523 24.65 16.69 -11.51
CA ARG A 523 25.40 16.19 -10.34
C ARG A 523 25.09 14.72 -10.03
N GLU A 524 23.84 14.34 -10.15
CA GLU A 524 23.44 12.94 -9.99
C GLU A 524 24.07 12.05 -11.08
N ALA A 525 23.99 12.48 -12.36
CA ALA A 525 24.59 11.74 -13.47
C ALA A 525 26.13 11.60 -13.31
N GLU A 526 26.81 12.68 -12.90
CA GLU A 526 28.25 12.66 -12.59
C GLU A 526 28.55 11.65 -11.48
N ALA A 527 27.76 11.68 -10.40
CA ALA A 527 27.93 10.77 -9.28
C ALA A 527 27.68 9.30 -9.64
N LEU A 528 26.76 9.03 -10.57
CA LEU A 528 26.47 7.68 -11.07
C LEU A 528 27.50 7.17 -12.06
N SER A 529 28.11 8.05 -12.87
CA SER A 529 29.13 7.68 -13.87
C SER A 529 30.52 7.42 -13.27
N GLY A 530 30.81 7.96 -12.10
CA GLY A 530 32.06 7.75 -11.38
C GLY A 530 32.16 6.43 -10.60
N ARG A 531 31.37 5.43 -10.98
CA ARG A 531 31.36 4.07 -10.41
C ARG A 531 32.50 3.22 -10.93
#